data_aa2676d31717799221cf2332d29f47a2
#
_entry.id   aa2676d31717799221cf2332d29f47a2
#
_cell.length_a   1.000
_cell.length_b   1.000
_cell.length_c   1.000
_cell.angle_alpha   90.00
_cell.angle_beta   90.00
_cell.angle_gamma   90.00
#
_symmetry.space_group_name_H-M   'P 1'
#
loop_
_entity.id
_entity.type
_entity.pdbx_description
1 polymer ?
#
loop_
_entity_poly.entity_id
_entity_poly.type
_entity_poly.pdbx_seq_one_letter_code
_entity_poly.pdbx_strand_id
1 'polypeptide(L)'
;MSNSNLVTYTNLSPNMNAPRNQPISKITIHHMAGNLTVEQCGELFVSASREASANYGIDSNGNVGLYVDEANRSWASASPWNDNRAVTIEVANDEIGGGWHVSDVAFNKL
;
A
#
# COMPACT_ATOMS: atom_id res chain seq x y z
N MET A 1 0.52 -9.81 15.36
CA MET A 1 0.20 -8.60 14.59
C MET A 1 -0.95 -8.88 13.65
N SER A 2 -1.96 -8.06 13.65
CA SER A 2 -3.16 -8.26 12.85
C SER A 2 -3.32 -7.14 11.83
N ASN A 3 -3.94 -7.47 10.69
CA ASN A 3 -4.24 -6.49 9.65
C ASN A 3 -5.43 -5.63 10.06
N SER A 4 -5.60 -4.49 9.37
CA SER A 4 -6.70 -3.57 9.61
C SER A 4 -8.06 -4.22 9.31
N ASN A 5 -9.06 -3.94 10.13
CA ASN A 5 -10.43 -4.37 9.89
C ASN A 5 -11.18 -3.48 8.87
N LEU A 6 -10.53 -2.42 8.37
CA LEU A 6 -11.09 -1.55 7.34
C LEU A 6 -10.93 -2.11 5.93
N VAL A 7 -10.18 -3.21 5.77
CA VAL A 7 -9.91 -3.83 4.47
C VAL A 7 -11.21 -4.34 3.83
N THR A 8 -11.42 -3.96 2.57
CA THR A 8 -12.58 -4.40 1.76
C THR A 8 -12.16 -5.25 0.56
N TYR A 9 -10.86 -5.36 0.29
CA TYR A 9 -10.33 -6.12 -0.83
C TYR A 9 -8.97 -6.70 -0.44
N THR A 10 -8.72 -7.96 -0.76
CA THR A 10 -7.45 -8.63 -0.49
C THR A 10 -6.94 -9.31 -1.74
N ASN A 11 -5.68 -9.03 -2.11
CA ASN A 11 -5.00 -9.68 -3.20
C ASN A 11 -3.50 -9.71 -2.87
N LEU A 12 -3.06 -10.79 -2.21
CA LEU A 12 -1.70 -10.84 -1.67
C LEU A 12 -0.65 -10.93 -2.77
N SER A 13 0.36 -10.05 -2.68
CA SER A 13 1.48 -9.96 -3.60
C SER A 13 2.59 -10.94 -3.20
N PRO A 14 3.30 -11.55 -4.18
CA PRO A 14 4.52 -12.30 -3.89
C PRO A 14 5.72 -11.40 -3.61
N ASN A 15 5.62 -10.10 -3.88
CA ASN A 15 6.72 -9.14 -3.75
C ASN A 15 6.87 -8.68 -2.30
N MET A 16 7.34 -9.57 -1.44
CA MET A 16 7.44 -9.33 0.00
C MET A 16 8.50 -10.22 0.63
N ASN A 17 8.91 -9.88 1.84
CA ASN A 17 9.72 -10.75 2.68
C ASN A 17 8.92 -11.13 3.93
N ALA A 18 8.87 -12.40 4.23
CA ALA A 18 8.11 -12.92 5.37
C ALA A 18 9.04 -13.67 6.33
N PRO A 19 9.00 -13.33 7.61
CA PRO A 19 8.37 -12.14 8.18
C PRO A 19 9.26 -10.90 8.04
N ARG A 20 8.74 -9.70 8.39
CA ARG A 20 9.64 -8.55 8.53
C ARG A 20 10.63 -8.80 9.66
N ASN A 21 11.83 -8.24 9.55
CA ASN A 21 12.89 -8.54 10.51
C ASN A 21 13.03 -7.49 11.63
N GLN A 22 12.12 -6.53 11.67
CA GLN A 22 12.11 -5.46 12.67
C GLN A 22 10.69 -5.20 13.16
N PRO A 23 10.51 -4.71 14.40
CA PRO A 23 9.23 -4.21 14.84
C PRO A 23 8.77 -3.02 13.99
N ILE A 24 7.46 -2.86 13.82
CA ILE A 24 6.91 -1.70 13.13
C ILE A 24 7.10 -0.48 14.03
N SER A 25 7.72 0.56 13.47
CA SER A 25 7.96 1.82 14.18
C SER A 25 7.54 3.04 13.36
N LYS A 26 7.06 2.85 12.12
CA LYS A 26 6.68 3.97 11.25
C LYS A 26 5.59 3.56 10.26
N ILE A 27 4.96 4.57 9.70
CA ILE A 27 4.03 4.45 8.59
C ILE A 27 4.63 5.24 7.43
N THR A 28 4.76 4.61 6.27
CA THR A 28 5.23 5.27 5.05
C THR A 28 4.05 5.41 4.09
N ILE A 29 3.74 6.63 3.70
CA ILE A 29 2.64 6.94 2.81
C ILE A 29 3.20 7.40 1.48
N HIS A 30 2.79 6.71 0.40
CA HIS A 30 3.10 7.09 -0.96
C HIS A 30 1.80 7.43 -1.69
N HIS A 31 1.80 8.46 -2.54
CA HIS A 31 0.69 8.64 -3.47
C HIS A 31 0.93 7.74 -4.70
N MET A 32 -0.17 7.26 -5.29
CA MET A 32 -0.06 6.34 -6.44
C MET A 32 0.49 7.01 -7.69
N ALA A 33 0.50 8.34 -7.73
CA ALA A 33 0.73 9.12 -8.96
C ALA A 33 -0.25 8.67 -10.05
N GLY A 34 -1.47 8.32 -9.64
CA GLY A 34 -2.54 7.81 -10.48
C GLY A 34 -3.81 7.65 -9.67
N ASN A 35 -4.92 7.47 -10.35
CA ASN A 35 -6.22 7.27 -9.72
C ASN A 35 -6.68 5.82 -9.93
N LEU A 36 -5.91 4.89 -9.38
CA LEU A 36 -6.20 3.47 -9.49
C LEU A 36 -7.20 3.04 -8.42
N THR A 37 -8.06 2.09 -8.76
CA THR A 37 -8.85 1.37 -7.75
C THR A 37 -7.93 0.43 -6.97
N VAL A 38 -8.39 -0.04 -5.81
CA VAL A 38 -7.61 -1.01 -5.04
C VAL A 38 -7.39 -2.31 -5.83
N GLU A 39 -8.35 -2.70 -6.67
CA GLU A 39 -8.23 -3.86 -7.55
C GLU A 39 -7.13 -3.66 -8.59
N GLN A 40 -7.10 -2.53 -9.26
CA GLN A 40 -6.09 -2.20 -10.27
C GLN A 40 -4.69 -2.13 -9.64
N CYS A 41 -4.59 -1.51 -8.48
CA CYS A 41 -3.33 -1.41 -7.74
C CYS A 41 -2.83 -2.81 -7.34
N GLY A 42 -3.74 -3.66 -6.84
CA GLY A 42 -3.41 -5.02 -6.45
C GLY A 42 -2.90 -5.87 -7.62
N GLU A 43 -3.52 -5.73 -8.79
CA GLU A 43 -3.07 -6.45 -9.99
C GLU A 43 -1.64 -6.09 -10.38
N LEU A 44 -1.23 -4.85 -10.19
CA LEU A 44 0.15 -4.45 -10.46
C LEU A 44 1.11 -5.16 -9.50
N PHE A 45 0.73 -5.30 -8.24
CA PHE A 45 1.62 -5.85 -7.21
C PHE A 45 1.68 -7.37 -7.21
N VAL A 46 0.77 -8.09 -7.84
CA VAL A 46 0.87 -9.55 -7.96
C VAL A 46 1.88 -9.98 -9.03
N SER A 47 2.30 -9.08 -9.91
CA SER A 47 3.33 -9.37 -10.89
C SER A 47 4.70 -9.43 -10.24
N ALA A 48 5.34 -10.61 -10.23
CA ALA A 48 6.67 -10.78 -9.64
C ALA A 48 7.73 -9.93 -10.36
N SER A 49 7.56 -9.73 -11.67
CA SER A 49 8.51 -8.94 -12.46
C SER A 49 8.47 -7.45 -12.12
N ARG A 50 7.40 -6.97 -11.49
CA ARG A 50 7.31 -5.58 -11.08
C ARG A 50 8.20 -5.24 -9.89
N GLU A 51 8.50 -6.22 -9.04
CA GLU A 51 9.38 -6.08 -7.87
C GLU A 51 8.95 -4.93 -6.95
N ALA A 52 7.64 -4.72 -6.81
CA ALA A 52 7.09 -3.64 -6.00
C ALA A 52 5.81 -4.10 -5.32
N SER A 53 5.53 -3.58 -4.14
CA SER A 53 4.29 -3.79 -3.40
C SER A 53 4.13 -2.75 -2.30
N ALA A 54 2.99 -2.79 -1.63
CA ALA A 54 2.72 -2.06 -0.40
C ALA A 54 1.89 -2.96 0.51
N ASN A 55 1.87 -2.67 1.81
CA ASN A 55 0.97 -3.41 2.71
C ASN A 55 -0.49 -3.11 2.35
N TYR A 56 -0.82 -1.85 2.15
CA TYR A 56 -2.18 -1.41 1.88
C TYR A 56 -2.25 -0.46 0.69
N GLY A 57 -3.44 -0.36 0.10
CA GLY A 57 -3.80 0.70 -0.83
C GLY A 57 -5.13 1.30 -0.43
N ILE A 58 -5.31 2.59 -0.72
CA ILE A 58 -6.57 3.30 -0.49
C ILE A 58 -6.92 4.03 -1.79
N ASP A 59 -8.10 3.73 -2.35
CA ASP A 59 -8.54 4.39 -3.57
C ASP A 59 -9.36 5.65 -3.28
N SER A 60 -9.66 6.41 -4.33
CA SER A 60 -10.36 7.68 -4.19
C SER A 60 -11.81 7.52 -3.69
N ASN A 61 -12.36 6.33 -3.75
CA ASN A 61 -13.67 6.01 -3.20
C ASN A 61 -13.63 5.57 -1.73
N GLY A 62 -12.43 5.47 -1.16
CA GLY A 62 -12.24 5.06 0.23
C GLY A 62 -12.21 3.55 0.45
N ASN A 63 -12.09 2.76 -0.61
CA ASN A 63 -11.86 1.32 -0.47
C ASN A 63 -10.44 1.08 0.01
N VAL A 64 -10.26 0.06 0.85
CA VAL A 64 -8.96 -0.30 1.42
C VAL A 64 -8.58 -1.70 0.94
N GLY A 65 -7.44 -1.80 0.26
CA GLY A 65 -6.89 -3.06 -0.22
C GLY A 65 -5.76 -3.54 0.68
N LEU A 66 -5.66 -4.86 0.86
CA LEU A 66 -4.54 -5.51 1.53
C LEU A 66 -3.74 -6.29 0.49
N TYR A 67 -2.45 -5.99 0.37
CA TYR A 67 -1.56 -6.63 -0.60
C TYR A 67 -0.40 -7.38 0.04
N VAL A 68 0.05 -6.95 1.21
CA VAL A 68 1.06 -7.64 2.01
C VAL A 68 0.62 -7.56 3.47
N ASP A 69 0.57 -8.71 4.15
CA ASP A 69 0.22 -8.74 5.57
C ASP A 69 1.14 -7.81 6.38
N GLU A 70 0.62 -7.17 7.42
CA GLU A 70 1.44 -6.28 8.26
C GLU A 70 2.62 -7.00 8.90
N ALA A 71 2.48 -8.30 9.14
CA ALA A 71 3.58 -9.10 9.67
C ALA A 71 4.76 -9.27 8.70
N ASN A 72 4.57 -8.91 7.44
CA ASN A 72 5.56 -9.08 6.36
C ASN A 72 6.05 -7.72 5.84
N ARG A 73 7.26 -7.74 5.28
CA ARG A 73 7.84 -6.55 4.64
C ARG A 73 7.33 -6.43 3.21
N SER A 74 6.76 -5.26 2.87
CA SER A 74 6.48 -4.91 1.48
C SER A 74 7.73 -4.40 0.77
N TRP A 75 7.68 -4.30 -0.55
CA TRP A 75 8.76 -3.72 -1.38
C TRP A 75 8.31 -2.36 -1.92
N ALA A 76 8.11 -1.40 -1.01
CA ALA A 76 7.50 -0.11 -1.37
C ALA A 76 8.53 0.98 -1.69
N SER A 77 9.63 1.04 -0.92
CA SER A 77 10.56 2.17 -0.99
C SER A 77 11.92 1.83 -1.55
N ALA A 78 12.16 0.59 -1.97
CA ALA A 78 13.48 0.08 -2.36
C ALA A 78 14.51 0.19 -1.24
N SER A 79 14.09 0.49 -0.01
CA SER A 79 14.94 0.54 1.17
C SER A 79 14.56 -0.57 2.14
N PRO A 80 15.33 -1.65 2.24
CA PRO A 80 15.05 -2.72 3.20
C PRO A 80 14.99 -2.21 4.63
N TRP A 81 15.82 -1.23 4.97
CA TRP A 81 15.84 -0.63 6.29
C TRP A 81 14.48 0.01 6.63
N ASN A 82 13.94 0.81 5.70
CA ASN A 82 12.65 1.47 5.91
C ASN A 82 11.49 0.47 5.85
N ASP A 83 11.46 -0.38 4.82
CA ASP A 83 10.32 -1.28 4.58
C ASP A 83 10.16 -2.33 5.68
N ASN A 84 11.25 -2.78 6.29
CA ASN A 84 11.15 -3.70 7.42
C ASN A 84 10.55 -3.04 8.68
N ARG A 85 10.63 -1.71 8.78
CA ARG A 85 10.17 -0.96 9.95
C ARG A 85 8.82 -0.27 9.74
N ALA A 86 8.29 -0.30 8.52
CA ALA A 86 7.12 0.50 8.15
C ALA A 86 5.93 -0.35 7.72
N VAL A 87 4.73 0.10 8.10
CA VAL A 87 3.52 -0.21 7.35
C VAL A 87 3.47 0.77 6.19
N THR A 88 3.38 0.26 4.98
CA THR A 88 3.42 1.08 3.77
C THR A 88 2.03 1.15 3.14
N ILE A 89 1.64 2.36 2.73
CA ILE A 89 0.28 2.62 2.21
C ILE A 89 0.38 3.43 0.93
N GLU A 90 -0.20 2.91 -0.14
CA GLU A 90 -0.36 3.63 -1.41
C GLU A 90 -1.73 4.30 -1.44
N VAL A 91 -1.77 5.60 -1.68
CA VAL A 91 -3.02 6.37 -1.70
C VAL A 91 -3.25 6.95 -3.09
N ALA A 92 -4.43 6.72 -3.66
CA ALA A 92 -4.80 7.22 -4.99
C ALA A 92 -4.91 8.73 -4.99
N ASN A 93 -4.56 9.32 -6.13
CA ASN A 93 -4.76 10.74 -6.40
C ASN A 93 -6.04 10.91 -7.21
N ASP A 94 -6.96 11.78 -6.79
CA ASP A 94 -8.14 12.10 -7.58
C ASP A 94 -7.88 13.21 -8.60
N GLU A 95 -6.68 13.81 -8.57
CA GLU A 95 -6.18 14.77 -9.55
C GLU A 95 -4.82 14.29 -10.05
N ILE A 96 -4.66 14.14 -11.35
CA ILE A 96 -3.42 13.67 -11.96
C ILE A 96 -2.63 14.87 -12.43
N GLY A 97 -1.43 15.05 -11.90
CA GLY A 97 -0.62 16.24 -12.13
C GLY A 97 -1.07 17.38 -11.22
N GLY A 98 -0.66 18.60 -11.53
CA GLY A 98 -0.99 19.78 -10.73
C GLY A 98 -0.64 19.57 -9.26
N GLY A 99 -1.64 19.63 -8.40
CA GLY A 99 -1.47 19.45 -6.96
C GLY A 99 -1.43 18.00 -6.49
N TRP A 100 -1.69 17.02 -7.35
CA TRP A 100 -1.76 15.60 -6.99
C TRP A 100 -2.70 15.37 -5.81
N HIS A 101 -3.88 15.95 -5.89
CA HIS A 101 -4.85 15.93 -4.80
C HIS A 101 -5.26 14.50 -4.42
N VAL A 102 -5.54 14.30 -3.13
CA VAL A 102 -6.12 13.07 -2.58
C VAL A 102 -7.54 13.38 -2.12
N SER A 103 -8.52 12.54 -2.46
CA SER A 103 -9.90 12.78 -2.06
C SER A 103 -10.05 12.77 -0.54
N ASP A 104 -11.03 13.51 -0.02
CA ASP A 104 -11.31 13.54 1.42
C ASP A 104 -11.70 12.15 1.93
N VAL A 105 -12.40 11.36 1.12
CA VAL A 105 -12.80 10.00 1.47
C VAL A 105 -11.57 9.11 1.67
N ALA A 106 -10.60 9.18 0.74
CA ALA A 106 -9.35 8.43 0.86
C ALA A 106 -8.53 8.91 2.05
N PHE A 107 -8.41 10.22 2.23
CA PHE A 107 -7.68 10.80 3.36
C PHE A 107 -8.26 10.33 4.70
N ASN A 108 -9.57 10.26 4.83
CA ASN A 108 -10.23 9.86 6.06
C ASN A 108 -10.06 8.37 6.38
N LYS A 109 -9.70 7.53 5.39
CA LYS A 109 -9.40 6.11 5.62
C LYS A 109 -7.96 5.89 6.07
N LEU A 110 -7.11 6.85 5.78
CA LEU A 110 -5.70 6.79 6.12
C LEU A 110 -5.48 6.84 7.64
#